data_f3468a4afb2d8f6cbac81b50791002fd
#
_entry.id   f3468a4afb2d8f6cbac81b50791002fd
#
_cell.length_a   1.000
_cell.length_b   1.000
_cell.length_c   1.000
_cell.angle_alpha   90.00
_cell.angle_beta   90.00
_cell.angle_gamma   90.00
#
_symmetry.space_group_name_H-M   'P 1'
#
loop_
_entity.id
_entity.type
_entity.pdbx_description
1 polymer ?
#
loop_
_entity_poly.entity_id
_entity_poly.type
_entity_poly.pdbx_seq_one_letter_code
_entity_poly.pdbx_strand_id
1 'polypeptide(L)'
;MIEMMVVLAIIAIVALMAMPSPDPTLTRKQVSESLELIEDYKGLVAFYHKTTLKFLSDNQEAGIPEADKLLGNYVDRIELEKGAFHLHFGNKAHPNLKEKWLSVRPVVVKDSPQSPMSWICGNSAVPEGMQAIGDNKTNIDIKDLPLSCRI
;
A
#
# COMPACT_ATOMS: atom_id res chain seq x y z
N MET A 1 37.47 29.59 27.34
CA MET A 1 36.02 29.85 27.53
C MET A 1 35.30 29.98 26.18
N ILE A 2 35.74 30.79 25.22
CA ILE A 2 35.15 30.92 23.86
C ILE A 2 35.25 29.61 23.08
N GLU A 3 36.36 28.92 23.22
CA GLU A 3 36.65 27.63 22.58
C GLU A 3 35.60 26.56 22.92
N MET A 4 35.23 26.43 24.18
CA MET A 4 34.20 25.51 24.65
C MET A 4 32.81 25.92 24.16
N MET A 5 32.50 27.19 24.05
CA MET A 5 31.23 27.67 23.55
C MET A 5 31.06 27.34 22.06
N VAL A 6 32.10 27.46 21.25
CA VAL A 6 32.08 27.13 19.85
C VAL A 6 31.88 25.61 19.64
N VAL A 7 32.58 24.79 20.42
CA VAL A 7 32.43 23.31 20.37
C VAL A 7 31.00 22.89 20.72
N LEU A 8 30.42 23.46 21.78
CA LEU A 8 29.04 23.16 22.16
C LEU A 8 28.02 23.60 21.10
N ALA A 9 28.26 24.75 20.44
CA ALA A 9 27.40 25.21 19.36
C ALA A 9 27.45 24.27 18.16
N ILE A 10 28.62 23.78 17.77
CA ILE A 10 28.79 22.84 16.66
C ILE A 10 28.11 21.48 17.00
N ILE A 11 28.30 20.97 18.21
CA ILE A 11 27.66 19.72 18.65
C ILE A 11 26.14 19.87 18.63
N ALA A 12 25.59 21.00 19.07
CA ALA A 12 24.14 21.25 19.03
C ALA A 12 23.60 21.24 17.61
N ILE A 13 24.29 21.88 16.66
CA ILE A 13 23.89 21.90 15.25
C ILE A 13 23.92 20.51 14.64
N VAL A 14 24.98 19.74 14.88
CA VAL A 14 25.12 18.36 14.37
C VAL A 14 24.05 17.45 14.97
N ALA A 15 23.74 17.62 16.25
CA ALA A 15 22.69 16.83 16.93
C ALA A 15 21.31 17.10 16.35
N LEU A 16 20.99 18.35 15.95
CA LEU A 16 19.73 18.67 15.29
C LEU A 16 19.61 18.01 13.89
N MET A 17 20.71 17.90 13.17
CA MET A 17 20.74 17.24 11.86
C MET A 17 20.63 15.71 11.97
N ALA A 18 21.02 15.13 13.09
CA ALA A 18 20.94 13.70 13.35
C ALA A 18 19.54 13.22 13.81
N MET A 19 18.63 14.14 14.14
CA MET A 19 17.26 13.77 14.47
C MET A 19 16.53 13.32 13.21
N PRO A 20 16.03 12.06 13.16
CA PRO A 20 15.19 11.63 12.06
C PRO A 20 13.94 12.52 12.05
N SER A 21 13.80 13.33 11.01
CA SER A 21 12.59 14.12 10.83
C SER A 21 11.41 13.15 10.62
N PRO A 22 10.26 13.34 11.27
CA PRO A 22 9.06 12.58 11.03
C PRO A 22 8.44 13.01 9.67
N ASP A 23 9.21 12.89 8.59
CA ASP A 23 8.77 13.29 7.27
C ASP A 23 7.89 12.18 6.67
N PRO A 24 6.59 12.42 6.48
CA PRO A 24 5.68 11.45 5.86
C PRO A 24 6.02 11.15 4.40
N THR A 25 6.96 11.88 3.80
CA THR A 25 7.42 11.64 2.41
C THR A 25 8.07 10.27 2.29
N LEU A 26 8.85 9.85 3.29
CA LEU A 26 9.50 8.55 3.28
C LEU A 26 8.47 7.40 3.35
N THR A 27 7.50 7.50 4.25
CA THR A 27 6.44 6.49 4.40
C THR A 27 5.61 6.38 3.12
N ARG A 28 5.22 7.49 2.52
CA ARG A 28 4.49 7.54 1.24
C ARG A 28 5.27 6.91 0.10
N LYS A 29 6.60 7.15 0.04
CA LYS A 29 7.46 6.53 -0.96
C LYS A 29 7.52 5.01 -0.78
N GLN A 30 7.65 4.51 0.45
CA GLN A 30 7.63 3.09 0.75
C GLN A 30 6.30 2.44 0.37
N VAL A 31 5.18 3.10 0.65
CA VAL A 31 3.85 2.62 0.22
C VAL A 31 3.75 2.57 -1.30
N SER A 32 4.20 3.62 -2.01
CA SER A 32 4.16 3.65 -3.48
C SER A 32 5.00 2.55 -4.10
N GLU A 33 6.22 2.31 -3.60
CA GLU A 33 7.08 1.20 -4.04
C GLU A 33 6.42 -0.16 -3.79
N SER A 34 5.74 -0.31 -2.65
CA SER A 34 5.05 -1.56 -2.33
C SER A 34 3.86 -1.83 -3.24
N LEU A 35 3.19 -0.80 -3.75
CA LEU A 35 2.09 -0.94 -4.70
C LEU A 35 2.55 -1.48 -6.06
N GLU A 36 3.79 -1.21 -6.46
CA GLU A 36 4.35 -1.74 -7.71
C GLU A 36 4.42 -3.28 -7.72
N LEU A 37 4.53 -3.91 -6.55
CA LEU A 37 4.60 -5.38 -6.43
C LEU A 37 3.33 -6.08 -6.94
N ILE A 38 2.20 -5.42 -6.92
CA ILE A 38 0.92 -6.01 -7.32
C ILE A 38 0.45 -5.58 -8.71
N GLU A 39 1.19 -4.71 -9.39
CA GLU A 39 0.74 -4.17 -10.70
C GLU A 39 0.52 -5.28 -11.75
N ASP A 40 1.43 -6.23 -11.84
CA ASP A 40 1.31 -7.35 -12.78
C ASP A 40 0.11 -8.26 -12.43
N TYR A 41 -0.16 -8.44 -11.14
CA TYR A 41 -1.25 -9.28 -10.66
C TYR A 41 -2.63 -8.64 -10.80
N LYS A 42 -2.70 -7.31 -10.84
CA LYS A 42 -3.96 -6.60 -11.14
C LYS A 42 -4.53 -6.98 -12.51
N GLY A 43 -3.64 -7.09 -13.51
CA GLY A 43 -4.02 -7.56 -14.85
C GLY A 43 -4.63 -8.97 -14.84
N LEU A 44 -4.06 -9.87 -14.05
CA LEU A 44 -4.56 -11.24 -13.90
C LEU A 44 -5.99 -11.26 -13.31
N VAL A 45 -6.23 -10.51 -12.25
CA VAL A 45 -7.57 -10.40 -11.62
C VAL A 45 -8.58 -9.81 -12.59
N ALA A 46 -8.20 -8.76 -13.32
CA ALA A 46 -9.07 -8.13 -14.32
C ALA A 46 -9.42 -9.08 -15.46
N PHE A 47 -8.44 -9.83 -15.97
CA PHE A 47 -8.65 -10.83 -17.02
C PHE A 47 -9.56 -11.97 -16.55
N TYR A 48 -9.33 -12.50 -15.35
CA TYR A 48 -10.16 -13.56 -14.78
C TYR A 48 -11.61 -13.09 -14.60
N HIS A 49 -11.82 -11.90 -14.06
CA HIS A 49 -13.16 -11.33 -13.91
C HIS A 49 -13.86 -11.13 -15.26
N LYS A 50 -13.15 -10.64 -16.28
CA LYS A 50 -13.71 -10.43 -17.61
C LYS A 50 -14.18 -11.72 -18.28
N THR A 51 -13.49 -12.84 -18.01
CA THR A 51 -13.78 -14.14 -18.62
C THR A 51 -14.80 -14.96 -17.85
N THR A 52 -14.79 -14.87 -16.51
CA THR A 52 -15.61 -15.73 -15.64
C THR A 52 -16.75 -14.98 -14.92
N LEU A 53 -16.71 -13.65 -14.91
CA LEU A 53 -17.59 -12.76 -14.15
C LEU A 53 -17.52 -13.01 -12.63
N LYS A 54 -16.43 -13.63 -12.18
CA LYS A 54 -16.13 -13.92 -10.77
C LYS A 54 -14.82 -13.28 -10.35
N PHE A 55 -14.64 -13.11 -9.06
CA PHE A 55 -13.35 -12.69 -8.48
C PHE A 55 -12.62 -13.88 -7.89
N LEU A 56 -11.30 -13.87 -8.03
CA LEU A 56 -10.42 -14.85 -7.42
C LEU A 56 -10.54 -14.80 -5.89
N SER A 57 -10.64 -15.94 -5.24
CA SER A 57 -10.86 -16.01 -3.80
C SER A 57 -9.58 -15.84 -2.98
N ASP A 58 -8.46 -16.34 -3.50
CA ASP A 58 -7.19 -16.36 -2.79
C ASP A 58 -5.97 -16.45 -3.74
N ASN A 59 -4.77 -16.43 -3.16
CA ASN A 59 -3.51 -16.53 -3.90
C ASN A 59 -3.38 -17.84 -4.68
N GLN A 60 -3.85 -18.93 -4.13
CA GLN A 60 -3.74 -20.26 -4.76
C GLN A 60 -4.60 -20.36 -6.01
N GLU A 61 -5.85 -19.91 -5.95
CA GLU A 61 -6.75 -19.86 -7.11
C GLU A 61 -6.19 -18.95 -8.21
N ALA A 62 -5.53 -17.87 -7.84
CA ALA A 62 -4.89 -16.95 -8.77
C ALA A 62 -3.60 -17.52 -9.41
N GLY A 63 -3.06 -18.60 -8.89
CA GLY A 63 -1.78 -19.15 -9.35
C GLY A 63 -0.58 -18.23 -9.03
N ILE A 64 -0.71 -17.36 -8.03
CA ILE A 64 0.36 -16.50 -7.52
C ILE A 64 0.99 -17.12 -6.27
N PRO A 65 2.22 -16.72 -5.88
CA PRO A 65 2.86 -17.25 -4.68
C PRO A 65 1.99 -17.12 -3.43
N GLU A 66 2.21 -18.02 -2.48
CA GLU A 66 1.58 -17.93 -1.16
C GLU A 66 1.84 -16.55 -0.54
N ALA A 67 0.93 -16.09 0.31
CA ALA A 67 0.96 -14.75 0.86
C ALA A 67 2.28 -14.38 1.54
N ASP A 68 2.88 -15.33 2.27
CA ASP A 68 4.17 -15.17 2.96
C ASP A 68 5.40 -15.36 2.06
N LYS A 69 5.21 -15.67 0.79
CA LYS A 69 6.26 -15.78 -0.24
C LYS A 69 6.26 -14.59 -1.20
N LEU A 70 5.22 -13.78 -1.18
CA LEU A 70 5.11 -12.57 -1.97
C LEU A 70 5.64 -11.38 -1.18
N LEU A 71 6.96 -11.20 -1.22
CA LEU A 71 7.72 -10.30 -0.35
C LEU A 71 8.29 -9.11 -1.11
N GLY A 72 8.47 -8.02 -0.40
CA GLY A 72 9.15 -6.83 -0.86
C GLY A 72 10.06 -6.23 0.21
N ASN A 73 10.70 -5.10 -0.09
CA ASN A 73 11.55 -4.41 0.87
C ASN A 73 10.80 -3.98 2.13
N TYR A 74 9.53 -3.62 1.98
CA TYR A 74 8.69 -3.05 3.03
C TYR A 74 7.44 -3.88 3.32
N VAL A 75 7.23 -4.96 2.56
CA VAL A 75 6.07 -5.85 2.65
C VAL A 75 6.54 -7.26 2.95
N ASP A 76 5.98 -7.88 3.96
CA ASP A 76 6.28 -9.25 4.38
C ASP A 76 5.17 -10.25 4.03
N ARG A 77 4.04 -9.74 3.52
CA ARG A 77 2.90 -10.57 3.13
C ARG A 77 1.98 -9.82 2.17
N ILE A 78 1.52 -10.51 1.13
CA ILE A 78 0.46 -10.01 0.25
C ILE A 78 -0.61 -11.09 0.10
N GLU A 79 -1.81 -10.79 0.53
CA GLU A 79 -2.97 -11.67 0.44
C GLU A 79 -3.93 -11.17 -0.66
N LEU A 80 -4.35 -12.09 -1.51
CA LEU A 80 -5.49 -11.87 -2.42
C LEU A 80 -6.74 -12.47 -1.76
N GLU A 81 -7.76 -11.65 -1.58
CA GLU A 81 -9.03 -12.09 -1.01
C GLU A 81 -10.19 -11.44 -1.77
N LYS A 82 -11.05 -12.27 -2.36
CA LYS A 82 -12.21 -11.79 -3.14
C LYS A 82 -11.85 -10.74 -4.20
N GLY A 83 -10.70 -10.91 -4.86
CA GLY A 83 -10.19 -10.00 -5.87
C GLY A 83 -9.44 -8.78 -5.34
N ALA A 84 -9.45 -8.51 -4.05
CA ALA A 84 -8.72 -7.42 -3.42
C ALA A 84 -7.34 -7.89 -2.92
N PHE A 85 -6.32 -7.03 -3.07
CA PHE A 85 -4.99 -7.27 -2.52
C PHE A 85 -4.85 -6.59 -1.17
N HIS A 86 -4.35 -7.32 -0.19
CA HIS A 86 -4.04 -6.81 1.13
C HIS A 86 -2.53 -6.95 1.37
N LEU A 87 -1.84 -5.81 1.46
CA LEU A 87 -0.41 -5.73 1.71
C LEU A 87 -0.17 -5.52 3.19
N HIS A 88 0.62 -6.41 3.80
CA HIS A 88 1.06 -6.27 5.18
C HIS A 88 2.48 -5.70 5.21
N PHE A 89 2.69 -4.62 5.93
CA PHE A 89 3.97 -3.95 6.04
C PHE A 89 4.82 -4.52 7.17
N GLY A 90 6.02 -4.91 6.82
CA GLY A 90 7.03 -5.45 7.73
C GLY A 90 8.43 -5.24 7.18
N ASN A 91 9.33 -6.19 7.41
CA ASN A 91 10.71 -6.14 6.93
C ASN A 91 11.38 -4.78 7.28
N LYS A 92 11.81 -4.02 6.26
CA LYS A 92 12.47 -2.71 6.40
C LYS A 92 11.52 -1.52 6.41
N ALA A 93 10.22 -1.76 6.56
CA ALA A 93 9.23 -0.69 6.61
C ALA A 93 9.49 0.29 7.75
N HIS A 94 9.15 1.55 7.51
CA HIS A 94 9.20 2.59 8.53
C HIS A 94 8.33 2.18 9.75
N PRO A 95 8.72 2.53 10.99
CA PRO A 95 7.95 2.17 12.19
C PRO A 95 6.46 2.53 12.13
N ASN A 96 6.09 3.63 11.45
CA ASN A 96 4.70 4.03 11.25
C ASN A 96 3.92 3.08 10.36
N LEU A 97 4.58 2.26 9.55
CA LEU A 97 3.97 1.31 8.63
C LEU A 97 4.00 -0.13 9.14
N LYS A 98 4.96 -0.47 10.02
CA LYS A 98 5.10 -1.83 10.54
C LYS A 98 3.81 -2.34 11.17
N GLU A 99 3.50 -3.61 10.93
CA GLU A 99 2.30 -4.31 11.42
C GLU A 99 0.98 -3.67 10.93
N LYS A 100 1.03 -2.87 9.86
CA LYS A 100 -0.15 -2.27 9.27
C LYS A 100 -0.49 -2.87 7.92
N TRP A 101 -1.75 -2.73 7.54
CA TRP A 101 -2.32 -3.25 6.31
C TRP A 101 -2.72 -2.12 5.37
N LEU A 102 -2.56 -2.39 4.07
CA LEU A 102 -3.08 -1.57 3.00
C LEU A 102 -3.90 -2.44 2.05
N SER A 103 -5.12 -2.07 1.79
CA SER A 103 -5.99 -2.78 0.84
C SER A 103 -6.03 -2.04 -0.50
N VAL A 104 -5.90 -2.80 -1.58
CA VAL A 104 -6.10 -2.33 -2.95
C VAL A 104 -7.24 -3.15 -3.53
N ARG A 105 -8.36 -2.47 -3.81
CA ARG A 105 -9.61 -3.13 -4.19
C ARG A 105 -9.99 -2.86 -5.62
N PRO A 106 -10.46 -3.86 -6.37
CA PRO A 106 -11.02 -3.63 -7.69
C PRO A 106 -12.36 -2.90 -7.58
N VAL A 107 -12.62 -2.04 -8.53
CA VAL A 107 -13.86 -1.27 -8.66
C VAL A 107 -14.47 -1.56 -10.00
N VAL A 108 -15.71 -1.99 -10.02
CA VAL A 108 -16.47 -2.37 -11.21
C VAL A 108 -17.68 -1.48 -11.38
N VAL A 109 -18.09 -1.27 -12.62
CA VAL A 109 -19.32 -0.54 -12.92
C VAL A 109 -20.52 -1.42 -12.58
N LYS A 110 -21.47 -0.87 -11.84
CA LYS A 110 -22.71 -1.57 -11.50
C LYS A 110 -23.47 -1.96 -12.77
N ASP A 111 -23.97 -3.18 -12.78
CA ASP A 111 -24.77 -3.75 -13.87
C ASP A 111 -24.08 -3.77 -15.23
N SER A 112 -22.76 -3.59 -15.30
CA SER A 112 -21.98 -3.63 -16.53
C SER A 112 -20.65 -4.39 -16.35
N PRO A 113 -20.68 -5.72 -16.31
CA PRO A 113 -19.49 -6.55 -16.05
C PRO A 113 -18.45 -6.49 -17.17
N GLN A 114 -18.84 -6.02 -18.36
CA GLN A 114 -17.94 -5.83 -19.51
C GLN A 114 -17.18 -4.48 -19.47
N SER A 115 -17.61 -3.56 -18.61
CA SER A 115 -16.91 -2.28 -18.45
C SER A 115 -15.51 -2.47 -17.88
N PRO A 116 -14.56 -1.59 -18.22
CA PRO A 116 -13.22 -1.65 -17.66
C PRO A 116 -13.24 -1.60 -16.13
N MET A 117 -12.42 -2.43 -15.51
CA MET A 117 -12.19 -2.44 -14.08
C MET A 117 -11.18 -1.34 -13.73
N SER A 118 -11.43 -0.64 -12.64
CA SER A 118 -10.49 0.28 -12.00
C SER A 118 -10.02 -0.25 -10.65
N TRP A 119 -9.07 0.43 -10.05
CA TRP A 119 -8.53 0.05 -8.75
C TRP A 119 -8.51 1.25 -7.81
N ILE A 120 -8.90 1.02 -6.58
CA ILE A 120 -8.78 2.01 -5.50
C ILE A 120 -7.85 1.49 -4.42
N CYS A 121 -7.11 2.42 -3.83
CA CYS A 121 -6.13 2.14 -2.79
C CYS A 121 -6.59 2.75 -1.46
N GLY A 122 -6.47 1.97 -0.40
CA GLY A 122 -6.70 2.46 0.96
C GLY A 122 -8.10 3.01 1.17
N ASN A 123 -8.15 4.25 1.61
CA ASN A 123 -9.39 4.94 1.96
C ASN A 123 -9.96 5.81 0.82
N SER A 124 -9.46 5.64 -0.41
CA SER A 124 -9.97 6.38 -1.56
C SER A 124 -11.46 6.15 -1.74
N ALA A 125 -12.17 7.23 -2.10
CA ALA A 125 -13.59 7.17 -2.40
C ALA A 125 -13.88 6.30 -3.62
N VAL A 126 -14.96 5.54 -3.56
CA VAL A 126 -15.45 4.79 -4.72
C VAL A 126 -16.09 5.76 -5.71
N PRO A 127 -15.69 5.77 -7.00
CA PRO A 127 -16.31 6.63 -8.00
C PRO A 127 -17.82 6.39 -8.10
N GLU A 128 -18.55 7.46 -8.41
CA GLU A 128 -20.01 7.38 -8.59
C GLU A 128 -20.38 6.40 -9.71
N GLY A 129 -21.38 5.56 -9.46
CA GLY A 129 -21.79 4.52 -10.41
C GLY A 129 -20.95 3.24 -10.39
N MET A 130 -19.90 3.18 -9.56
CA MET A 130 -19.05 2.01 -9.41
C MET A 130 -19.23 1.35 -8.03
N GLN A 131 -18.74 0.14 -7.90
CA GLN A 131 -18.76 -0.64 -6.67
C GLN A 131 -17.37 -1.24 -6.40
N ALA A 132 -16.87 -1.02 -5.20
CA ALA A 132 -15.65 -1.67 -4.73
C ALA A 132 -15.94 -3.11 -4.30
N ILE A 133 -15.04 -4.02 -4.67
CA ILE A 133 -15.14 -5.43 -4.33
C ILE A 133 -14.09 -5.77 -3.28
N GLY A 134 -14.47 -6.60 -2.32
CA GLY A 134 -13.61 -6.99 -1.20
C GLY A 134 -13.64 -6.00 -0.04
N ASP A 135 -13.05 -6.43 1.06
CA ASP A 135 -13.02 -5.66 2.31
C ASP A 135 -11.86 -4.65 2.32
N ASN A 136 -12.02 -3.56 3.06
CA ASN A 136 -10.94 -2.60 3.29
C ASN A 136 -10.30 -2.86 4.66
N LYS A 137 -9.12 -3.47 4.67
CA LYS A 137 -8.34 -3.74 5.89
C LYS A 137 -7.32 -2.63 6.20
N THR A 138 -7.36 -1.52 5.46
CA THR A 138 -6.39 -0.42 5.61
C THR A 138 -6.48 0.20 7.00
N ASN A 139 -5.35 0.22 7.70
CA ASN A 139 -5.20 0.83 9.02
C ASN A 139 -3.97 1.74 9.12
N ILE A 140 -3.41 2.13 7.97
CA ILE A 140 -2.33 3.13 7.89
C ILE A 140 -2.92 4.52 8.08
N ASP A 141 -2.21 5.37 8.82
CA ASP A 141 -2.62 6.76 9.01
C ASP A 141 -2.66 7.51 7.69
N ILE A 142 -3.67 8.36 7.49
CA ILE A 142 -3.88 9.11 6.25
C ILE A 142 -2.64 9.91 5.83
N LYS A 143 -1.93 10.49 6.80
CA LYS A 143 -0.69 11.26 6.56
C LYS A 143 0.42 10.45 5.90
N ASP A 144 0.46 9.14 6.16
CA ASP A 144 1.48 8.20 5.67
C ASP A 144 1.10 7.55 4.33
N LEU A 145 -0.13 7.77 3.85
CA LEU A 145 -0.59 7.28 2.56
C LEU A 145 -0.24 8.25 1.43
N PRO A 146 0.08 7.77 0.21
CA PRO A 146 0.16 8.62 -0.97
C PRO A 146 -1.21 9.19 -1.33
N LEU A 147 -1.24 10.28 -2.12
CA LEU A 147 -2.49 10.96 -2.49
C LEU A 147 -3.51 10.01 -3.14
N SER A 148 -3.04 9.10 -4.00
CA SER A 148 -3.87 8.11 -4.68
C SER A 148 -4.60 7.13 -3.74
N CYS A 149 -4.20 7.06 -2.47
CA CYS A 149 -4.80 6.18 -1.47
C CYS A 149 -5.63 6.91 -0.40
N ARG A 150 -5.80 8.24 -0.52
CA ARG A 150 -6.50 9.08 0.47
C ARG A 150 -7.84 9.61 0.00
N ILE A 151 -7.97 9.82 -1.30
CA ILE A 151 -9.10 10.53 -1.93
C ILE A 151 -9.85 9.59 -2.85
#